data_10eae0bca0c1b4ae0520a7c75c3ccf42
#
_entry.id   10eae0bca0c1b4ae0520a7c75c3ccf42
#
_cell.length_a   1.000
_cell.length_b   1.000
_cell.length_c   1.000
_cell.angle_alpha   90.00
_cell.angle_beta   90.00
_cell.angle_gamma   90.00
#
_symmetry.space_group_name_H-M   'P 1'
#
loop_
_entity.id
_entity.type
_entity.pdbx_description
1 polymer ?
#
loop_
_entity_poly.entity_id
_entity_poly.type
_entity_poly.pdbx_seq_one_letter_code
_entity_poly.pdbx_strand_id
1 'polypeptide(L)'
;MVIRQSKHFNLQQICDSGQCFRMERVSENCYRVIAFGRSLEILQEGEQCTFFCTPHEFEEIWNDYFDLETDYQSYIEEINPNDSYLLAAAEWGSGIRILRQDLWEMIASFLISQQNHITRIRKCIQNLCETYGEERTGDSGNTFYTFPEPEKLAELGDDDLKACNLGYRSKYVVRTAKSIVSGLSLIHI
;
A
#
# COMPACT_ATOMS: atom_id res chain seq x y z
N MET A 1 3.85 19.42 7.68
CA MET A 1 4.57 19.24 6.40
C MET A 1 6.01 18.89 6.70
N VAL A 2 6.53 17.82 6.09
CA VAL A 2 7.92 17.34 6.25
C VAL A 2 8.58 17.30 4.87
N ILE A 3 9.81 17.80 4.77
CA ILE A 3 10.59 17.78 3.52
C ILE A 3 11.77 16.83 3.73
N ARG A 4 11.98 15.92 2.80
CA ARG A 4 13.08 14.94 2.79
C ARG A 4 13.75 14.95 1.42
N GLN A 5 15.07 14.77 1.43
CA GLN A 5 15.84 14.41 0.23
C GLN A 5 16.04 12.89 0.28
N SER A 6 15.63 12.18 -0.75
CA SER A 6 15.77 10.74 -0.80
C SER A 6 16.26 10.29 -2.18
N LYS A 7 17.46 9.73 -2.20
CA LYS A 7 17.96 8.97 -3.35
C LYS A 7 17.22 7.62 -3.41
N HIS A 8 17.16 7.04 -4.59
CA HIS A 8 16.50 5.75 -4.78
C HIS A 8 15.07 5.75 -4.23
N PHE A 9 14.32 6.81 -4.52
CA PHE A 9 12.92 6.96 -4.15
C PHE A 9 12.17 7.64 -5.30
N ASN A 10 11.20 6.95 -5.89
CA ASN A 10 10.40 7.48 -6.98
C ASN A 10 8.95 7.07 -6.80
N LEU A 11 8.08 8.05 -6.50
CA LEU A 11 6.66 7.81 -6.22
C LEU A 11 5.91 7.20 -7.39
N GLN A 12 6.27 7.55 -8.63
CA GLN A 12 5.66 6.94 -9.81
C GLN A 12 6.01 5.46 -9.90
N GLN A 13 7.29 5.11 -9.76
CA GLN A 13 7.73 3.71 -9.80
C GLN A 13 7.09 2.90 -8.66
N ILE A 14 7.02 3.47 -7.45
CA ILE A 14 6.37 2.82 -6.30
C ILE A 14 4.88 2.62 -6.58
N CYS A 15 4.17 3.64 -7.08
CA CYS A 15 2.74 3.57 -7.40
C CYS A 15 2.45 2.53 -8.50
N ASP A 16 3.34 2.41 -9.48
CA ASP A 16 3.19 1.51 -10.63
C ASP A 16 3.73 0.10 -10.36
N SER A 17 4.46 -0.12 -9.26
CA SER A 17 5.06 -1.41 -8.90
C SER A 17 4.04 -2.52 -8.58
N GLY A 18 2.80 -2.14 -8.26
CA GLY A 18 1.75 -3.09 -7.89
C GLY A 18 1.83 -3.60 -6.44
N GLN A 19 2.70 -3.05 -5.60
CA GLN A 19 2.80 -3.39 -4.18
C GLN A 19 1.59 -2.88 -3.37
N CYS A 20 1.08 -1.69 -3.71
CA CYS A 20 -0.02 -1.03 -3.03
C CYS A 20 -1.12 -0.69 -4.02
N PHE A 21 -2.36 -1.03 -3.70
CA PHE A 21 -3.53 -0.73 -4.54
C PHE A 21 -4.25 0.56 -4.13
N ARG A 22 -3.87 1.14 -2.99
CA ARG A 22 -4.45 2.36 -2.43
C ARG A 22 -3.51 3.56 -2.52
N MET A 23 -2.62 3.53 -3.51
CA MET A 23 -1.80 4.66 -3.92
C MET A 23 -2.21 5.09 -5.32
N GLU A 24 -2.38 6.39 -5.52
CA GLU A 24 -2.81 6.98 -6.79
C GLU A 24 -2.07 8.28 -7.09
N ARG A 25 -1.93 8.59 -8.36
CA ARG A 25 -1.44 9.90 -8.81
C ARG A 25 -2.60 10.89 -8.82
N VAL A 26 -2.49 11.97 -8.05
CA VAL A 26 -3.51 13.02 -7.91
C VAL A 26 -3.31 14.12 -8.95
N SER A 27 -2.06 14.51 -9.18
CA SER A 27 -1.69 15.49 -10.19
C SER A 27 -0.26 15.24 -10.67
N GLU A 28 0.29 16.13 -11.49
CA GLU A 28 1.69 16.03 -11.88
C GLU A 28 2.60 16.06 -10.64
N ASN A 29 3.41 15.00 -10.48
CA ASN A 29 4.33 14.80 -9.35
C ASN A 29 3.69 14.72 -7.94
N CYS A 30 2.35 14.72 -7.84
CA CYS A 30 1.65 14.58 -6.56
C CYS A 30 0.93 13.24 -6.49
N TYR A 31 1.14 12.52 -5.39
CA TYR A 31 0.59 11.20 -5.13
C TYR A 31 -0.14 11.18 -3.80
N ARG A 32 -1.20 10.41 -3.73
CA ARG A 32 -1.93 10.12 -2.50
C ARG A 32 -1.80 8.65 -2.17
N VAL A 33 -1.52 8.34 -0.90
CA VAL A 33 -1.55 6.99 -0.36
C VAL A 33 -2.48 6.93 0.85
N ILE A 34 -3.21 5.83 0.98
CA ILE A 34 -4.05 5.54 2.14
C ILE A 34 -3.51 4.27 2.77
N ALA A 35 -3.05 4.37 4.02
CA ALA A 35 -2.52 3.25 4.81
C ALA A 35 -2.69 3.54 6.30
N PHE A 36 -2.77 2.49 7.14
CA PHE A 36 -2.90 2.59 8.61
C PHE A 36 -4.01 3.56 9.05
N GLY A 37 -5.13 3.62 8.30
CA GLY A 37 -6.24 4.52 8.58
C GLY A 37 -5.94 6.00 8.42
N ARG A 38 -4.89 6.35 7.68
CA ARG A 38 -4.47 7.72 7.33
C ARG A 38 -4.44 7.92 5.81
N SER A 39 -4.53 9.17 5.39
CA SER A 39 -4.37 9.60 4.01
C SER A 39 -3.24 10.61 3.93
N LEU A 40 -2.22 10.33 3.13
CA LEU A 40 -1.08 11.21 2.92
C LEU A 40 -1.01 11.65 1.47
N GLU A 41 -0.80 12.93 1.24
CA GLU A 41 -0.38 13.48 -0.05
C GLU A 41 1.13 13.75 -0.03
N ILE A 42 1.79 13.46 -1.15
CA ILE A 42 3.24 13.61 -1.30
C ILE A 42 3.52 14.26 -2.64
N LEU A 43 4.26 15.35 -2.62
CA LEU A 43 4.79 15.99 -3.83
C LEU A 43 6.26 15.61 -4.00
N GLN A 44 6.64 15.17 -5.20
CA GLN A 44 8.03 14.85 -5.52
C GLN A 44 8.57 15.75 -6.63
N GLU A 45 9.66 16.45 -6.35
CA GLU A 45 10.40 17.30 -7.29
C GLU A 45 11.87 16.86 -7.32
N GLY A 46 12.18 15.99 -8.27
CA GLY A 46 13.48 15.32 -8.32
C GLY A 46 13.70 14.40 -7.11
N GLU A 47 14.78 14.63 -6.36
CA GLU A 47 15.06 13.89 -5.11
C GLU A 47 14.34 14.47 -3.88
N GLN A 48 13.75 15.66 -4.00
CA GLN A 48 13.02 16.28 -2.90
C GLN A 48 11.59 15.77 -2.84
N CYS A 49 11.19 15.28 -1.67
CA CYS A 49 9.83 14.88 -1.37
C CYS A 49 9.25 15.75 -0.25
N THR A 50 8.04 16.26 -0.49
CA THR A 50 7.26 17.00 0.50
C THR A 50 6.07 16.16 0.93
N PHE A 51 6.08 15.70 2.20
CA PHE A 51 5.02 14.92 2.82
C PHE A 51 4.07 15.88 3.54
N PHE A 52 2.80 15.89 3.14
CA PHE A 52 1.79 16.78 3.74
C PHE A 52 1.17 16.13 4.97
N CYS A 53 1.98 15.98 6.02
CA CYS A 53 1.59 15.46 7.32
C CYS A 53 2.35 16.19 8.44
N THR A 54 2.03 15.91 9.70
CA THR A 54 2.79 16.41 10.84
C THR A 54 4.14 15.68 10.97
N PRO A 55 5.17 16.29 11.59
CA PRO A 55 6.43 15.59 11.88
C PRO A 55 6.23 14.31 12.69
N HIS A 56 5.32 14.33 13.66
CA HIS A 56 5.00 13.17 14.50
C HIS A 56 4.43 12.01 13.66
N GLU A 57 3.43 12.29 12.81
CA GLU A 57 2.84 11.28 11.93
C GLU A 57 3.86 10.72 10.92
N PHE A 58 4.75 11.60 10.43
CA PHE A 58 5.82 11.17 9.53
C PHE A 58 6.74 10.13 10.19
N GLU A 59 7.22 10.40 11.40
CA GLU A 59 8.13 9.51 12.13
C GLU A 59 7.42 8.22 12.62
N GLU A 60 6.14 8.31 13.00
CA GLU A 60 5.39 7.13 13.47
C GLU A 60 4.98 6.17 12.34
N ILE A 61 4.69 6.70 11.14
CA ILE A 61 4.06 5.89 10.09
C ILE A 61 4.85 5.93 8.79
N TRP A 62 5.02 7.12 8.21
CA TRP A 62 5.42 7.23 6.80
C TRP A 62 6.89 6.96 6.55
N ASN A 63 7.75 7.28 7.52
CA ASN A 63 9.18 6.98 7.46
C ASN A 63 9.43 5.47 7.34
N ASP A 64 8.74 4.68 8.17
CA ASP A 64 8.80 3.22 8.13
C ASP A 64 8.04 2.66 6.91
N TYR A 65 6.81 3.14 6.64
CA TYR A 65 6.00 2.68 5.51
C TYR A 65 6.76 2.70 4.18
N PHE A 66 7.50 3.78 3.91
CA PHE A 66 8.29 3.94 2.69
C PHE A 66 9.71 3.39 2.81
N ASP A 67 10.06 2.76 3.92
CA ASP A 67 11.39 2.20 4.20
C ASP A 67 12.53 3.22 3.95
N LEU A 68 12.35 4.47 4.45
CA LEU A 68 13.23 5.57 4.11
C LEU A 68 14.62 5.49 4.77
N GLU A 69 14.76 4.72 5.84
CA GLU A 69 16.03 4.54 6.58
C GLU A 69 16.96 3.49 5.93
N THR A 70 16.42 2.62 5.07
CA THR A 70 17.23 1.58 4.42
C THR A 70 18.08 2.17 3.29
N ASP A 71 19.37 1.88 3.30
CA ASP A 71 20.31 2.27 2.24
C ASP A 71 20.20 1.33 1.04
N TYR A 72 19.36 1.68 0.07
CA TYR A 72 19.20 0.92 -1.17
C TYR A 72 20.41 0.98 -2.09
N GLN A 73 21.27 2.00 -1.93
CA GLN A 73 22.51 2.09 -2.70
C GLN A 73 23.44 0.91 -2.40
N SER A 74 23.52 0.50 -1.13
CA SER A 74 24.36 -0.63 -0.73
C SER A 74 23.98 -1.93 -1.44
N TYR A 75 22.69 -2.20 -1.62
CA TYR A 75 22.21 -3.38 -2.35
C TYR A 75 22.57 -3.33 -3.84
N ILE A 76 22.52 -2.14 -4.45
CA ILE A 76 22.89 -1.95 -5.85
C ILE A 76 24.41 -2.17 -6.04
N GLU A 77 25.24 -1.72 -5.09
CA GLU A 77 26.70 -1.88 -5.12
C GLU A 77 27.14 -3.34 -4.94
N GLU A 78 26.35 -4.17 -4.28
CA GLU A 78 26.61 -5.61 -4.12
C GLU A 78 26.30 -6.44 -5.38
N ILE A 79 25.66 -5.86 -6.41
CA ILE A 79 25.37 -6.58 -7.65
C ILE A 79 26.67 -6.96 -8.35
N ASN A 80 26.76 -8.24 -8.77
CA ASN A 80 27.91 -8.70 -9.55
C ASN A 80 28.06 -7.87 -10.84
N PRO A 81 29.21 -7.21 -11.06
CA PRO A 81 29.41 -6.35 -12.23
C PRO A 81 29.36 -7.07 -13.58
N ASN A 82 29.43 -8.40 -13.58
CA ASN A 82 29.28 -9.22 -14.79
C ASN A 82 27.79 -9.61 -15.05
N ASP A 83 26.87 -9.34 -14.13
CA ASP A 83 25.43 -9.57 -14.32
C ASP A 83 24.79 -8.34 -14.96
N SER A 84 24.91 -8.22 -16.26
CA SER A 84 24.35 -7.08 -17.01
C SER A 84 22.83 -6.99 -16.92
N TYR A 85 22.14 -8.13 -16.75
CA TYR A 85 20.67 -8.14 -16.62
C TYR A 85 20.22 -7.54 -15.29
N LEU A 86 20.85 -7.95 -14.18
CA LEU A 86 20.51 -7.44 -12.86
C LEU A 86 20.92 -5.97 -12.70
N LEU A 87 22.06 -5.57 -13.28
CA LEU A 87 22.46 -4.15 -13.31
C LEU A 87 21.44 -3.28 -14.06
N ALA A 88 20.98 -3.71 -15.24
CA ALA A 88 19.96 -2.98 -16.01
C ALA A 88 18.62 -2.93 -15.26
N ALA A 89 18.23 -4.01 -14.59
CA ALA A 89 17.01 -4.04 -13.77
C ALA A 89 17.10 -3.08 -12.56
N ALA A 90 18.26 -3.04 -11.89
CA ALA A 90 18.50 -2.13 -10.77
C ALA A 90 18.50 -0.66 -11.22
N GLU A 91 19.08 -0.35 -12.37
CA GLU A 91 19.04 1.01 -12.95
C GLU A 91 17.60 1.42 -13.27
N TRP A 92 16.84 0.55 -13.94
CA TRP A 92 15.45 0.82 -14.30
C TRP A 92 14.54 1.01 -13.09
N GLY A 93 14.68 0.17 -12.06
CA GLY A 93 13.87 0.16 -10.84
C GLY A 93 14.48 0.91 -9.67
N SER A 94 15.47 1.77 -9.90
CA SER A 94 16.28 2.39 -8.85
C SER A 94 15.50 3.24 -7.83
N GLY A 95 14.28 3.64 -8.15
CA GLY A 95 13.42 4.40 -7.25
C GLY A 95 12.36 3.58 -6.52
N ILE A 96 12.30 2.26 -6.77
CA ILE A 96 11.33 1.38 -6.11
C ILE A 96 11.84 1.02 -4.72
N ARG A 97 10.98 1.23 -3.71
CA ARG A 97 11.20 0.75 -2.35
C ARG A 97 10.18 -0.30 -1.98
N ILE A 98 10.54 -1.20 -1.08
CA ILE A 98 9.62 -2.21 -0.55
C ILE A 98 8.79 -1.57 0.56
N LEU A 99 7.50 -1.41 0.32
CA LEU A 99 6.58 -0.77 1.26
C LEU A 99 6.30 -1.69 2.45
N ARG A 100 6.40 -1.14 3.66
CA ARG A 100 6.03 -1.83 4.91
C ARG A 100 4.55 -1.59 5.20
N GLN A 101 3.72 -2.33 4.50
CA GLN A 101 2.27 -2.20 4.55
C GLN A 101 1.68 -2.88 5.79
N ASP A 102 0.44 -2.50 6.13
CA ASP A 102 -0.36 -3.25 7.09
C ASP A 102 -0.54 -4.70 6.64
N LEU A 103 -0.24 -5.63 7.54
CA LEU A 103 -0.22 -7.06 7.21
C LEU A 103 -1.59 -7.58 6.81
N TRP A 104 -2.66 -7.15 7.51
CA TRP A 104 -4.01 -7.58 7.19
C TRP A 104 -4.48 -7.02 5.85
N GLU A 105 -4.30 -5.71 5.62
CA GLU A 105 -4.63 -5.07 4.34
C GLU A 105 -3.87 -5.74 3.18
N MET A 106 -2.58 -6.04 3.38
CA MET A 106 -1.75 -6.72 2.38
C MET A 106 -2.29 -8.11 2.04
N ILE A 107 -2.61 -8.95 3.05
CA ILE A 107 -3.13 -10.29 2.84
C ILE A 107 -4.49 -10.26 2.13
N ALA A 108 -5.41 -9.42 2.59
CA ALA A 108 -6.73 -9.30 2.00
C ALA A 108 -6.64 -8.80 0.54
N SER A 109 -5.80 -7.80 0.28
CA SER A 109 -5.54 -7.28 -1.06
C SER A 109 -4.90 -8.33 -1.97
N PHE A 110 -3.99 -9.15 -1.44
CA PHE A 110 -3.42 -10.29 -2.17
C PHE A 110 -4.48 -11.32 -2.55
N LEU A 111 -5.40 -11.68 -1.64
CA LEU A 111 -6.52 -12.58 -1.96
C LEU A 111 -7.42 -11.99 -3.05
N ILE A 112 -7.69 -10.68 -3.02
CA ILE A 112 -8.48 -9.98 -4.03
C ILE A 112 -7.75 -9.93 -5.37
N SER A 113 -6.42 -9.88 -5.36
CA SER A 113 -5.59 -9.79 -6.56
C SER A 113 -5.51 -11.08 -7.37
N GLN A 114 -5.80 -12.24 -6.78
CA GLN A 114 -5.64 -13.53 -7.44
C GLN A 114 -6.46 -13.63 -8.73
N GLN A 115 -5.78 -13.92 -9.86
CA GLN A 115 -6.38 -14.01 -11.20
C GLN A 115 -7.27 -12.79 -11.53
N ASN A 116 -6.75 -11.59 -11.28
CA ASN A 116 -7.49 -10.35 -11.45
C ASN A 116 -6.60 -9.27 -12.09
N HIS A 117 -7.18 -8.19 -12.64
CA HIS A 117 -6.40 -7.09 -13.21
C HIS A 117 -6.36 -5.91 -12.26
N ILE A 118 -5.30 -5.13 -12.30
CA ILE A 118 -5.03 -4.00 -11.39
C ILE A 118 -6.23 -3.06 -11.26
N THR A 119 -6.83 -2.63 -12.38
CA THR A 119 -7.99 -1.73 -12.36
C THR A 119 -9.18 -2.32 -11.58
N ARG A 120 -9.45 -3.62 -11.77
CA ARG A 120 -10.54 -4.29 -11.06
C ARG A 120 -10.19 -4.53 -9.60
N ILE A 121 -8.93 -4.86 -9.28
CA ILE A 121 -8.46 -5.01 -7.89
C ILE A 121 -8.68 -3.70 -7.12
N ARG A 122 -8.21 -2.58 -7.67
CA ARG A 122 -8.40 -1.24 -7.07
C ARG A 122 -9.87 -0.94 -6.82
N LYS A 123 -10.75 -1.23 -7.81
CA LYS A 123 -12.20 -1.01 -7.65
C LYS A 123 -12.83 -1.93 -6.60
N CYS A 124 -12.42 -3.20 -6.52
CA CYS A 124 -12.88 -4.11 -5.48
C CYS A 124 -12.48 -3.63 -4.07
N ILE A 125 -11.23 -3.22 -3.90
CA ILE A 125 -10.72 -2.70 -2.63
C ILE A 125 -11.44 -1.39 -2.27
N GLN A 126 -11.63 -0.49 -3.23
CA GLN A 126 -12.39 0.73 -3.01
C GLN A 126 -13.82 0.44 -2.53
N ASN A 127 -14.55 -0.43 -3.24
CA ASN A 127 -15.91 -0.80 -2.85
C ASN A 127 -15.95 -1.45 -1.45
N LEU A 128 -14.94 -2.29 -1.12
CA LEU A 128 -14.82 -2.90 0.19
C LEU A 128 -14.64 -1.85 1.29
N CYS A 129 -13.74 -0.88 1.09
CA CYS A 129 -13.48 0.20 2.03
C CYS A 129 -14.71 1.12 2.16
N GLU A 130 -15.35 1.52 1.06
CA GLU A 130 -16.56 2.36 1.07
C GLU A 130 -17.74 1.68 1.77
N THR A 131 -17.85 0.34 1.71
CA THR A 131 -18.97 -0.39 2.29
C THR A 131 -18.76 -0.74 3.76
N TYR A 132 -17.54 -1.10 4.14
CA TYR A 132 -17.23 -1.69 5.45
C TYR A 132 -16.15 -0.93 6.24
N GLY A 133 -15.41 -0.03 5.61
CA GLY A 133 -14.44 0.83 6.28
C GLY A 133 -15.09 2.02 7.00
N GLU A 134 -14.28 2.77 7.73
CA GLU A 134 -14.69 4.01 8.38
C GLU A 134 -14.43 5.19 7.47
N GLU A 135 -15.41 6.08 7.35
CA GLU A 135 -15.22 7.36 6.66
C GLU A 135 -14.36 8.29 7.50
N ARG A 136 -13.34 8.86 6.90
CA ARG A 136 -12.43 9.81 7.53
C ARG A 136 -12.13 10.98 6.60
N THR A 137 -11.69 12.09 7.19
CA THR A 137 -11.22 13.27 6.45
C THR A 137 -9.71 13.38 6.60
N GLY A 138 -9.00 13.47 5.47
CA GLY A 138 -7.57 13.71 5.43
C GLY A 138 -7.20 15.17 5.70
N ASP A 139 -5.92 15.45 5.94
CA ASP A 139 -5.41 16.79 6.23
C ASP A 139 -5.65 17.79 5.09
N SER A 140 -5.74 17.33 3.86
CA SER A 140 -6.11 18.13 2.68
C SER A 140 -7.61 18.36 2.52
N GLY A 141 -8.44 17.91 3.47
CA GLY A 141 -9.91 18.02 3.44
C GLY A 141 -10.60 17.00 2.55
N ASN A 142 -9.87 16.06 1.97
CA ASN A 142 -10.42 14.96 1.18
C ASN A 142 -11.05 13.88 2.06
N THR A 143 -12.18 13.35 1.65
CA THR A 143 -12.80 12.18 2.28
C THR A 143 -12.13 10.90 1.78
N PHE A 144 -11.86 9.97 2.68
CA PHE A 144 -11.39 8.62 2.37
C PHE A 144 -11.98 7.60 3.34
N TYR A 145 -11.84 6.32 3.01
CA TYR A 145 -12.31 5.21 3.84
C TYR A 145 -11.14 4.35 4.30
N THR A 146 -11.14 3.95 5.57
CA THR A 146 -10.13 3.02 6.08
C THR A 146 -10.30 1.64 5.44
N PHE A 147 -9.27 0.80 5.48
CA PHE A 147 -9.44 -0.62 5.19
C PHE A 147 -10.23 -1.23 6.37
N PRO A 148 -11.26 -2.08 6.12
CA PRO A 148 -12.05 -2.65 7.19
C PRO A 148 -11.24 -3.64 8.01
N GLU A 149 -11.37 -3.57 9.33
CA GLU A 149 -10.70 -4.45 10.28
C GLU A 149 -11.16 -5.93 10.10
N PRO A 150 -10.29 -6.90 10.42
CA PRO A 150 -10.63 -8.31 10.27
C PRO A 150 -11.87 -8.73 11.09
N GLU A 151 -12.08 -8.13 12.27
CA GLU A 151 -13.26 -8.35 13.10
C GLU A 151 -14.55 -8.04 12.36
N LYS A 152 -14.57 -6.90 11.66
CA LYS A 152 -15.72 -6.45 10.87
C LYS A 152 -16.05 -7.41 9.74
N LEU A 153 -15.04 -7.92 9.05
CA LEU A 153 -15.24 -8.86 7.95
C LEU A 153 -15.52 -10.29 8.43
N ALA A 154 -15.08 -10.65 9.63
CA ALA A 154 -15.36 -11.95 10.22
C ALA A 154 -16.84 -12.15 10.60
N GLU A 155 -17.60 -11.06 10.82
CA GLU A 155 -19.04 -11.12 11.07
C GLU A 155 -19.86 -11.50 9.83
N LEU A 156 -19.28 -11.39 8.64
CA LEU A 156 -19.94 -11.53 7.34
C LEU A 156 -20.09 -13.02 6.93
N GLY A 157 -21.06 -13.25 6.06
CA GLY A 157 -21.21 -14.51 5.33
C GLY A 157 -20.24 -14.59 4.13
N ASP A 158 -20.00 -15.83 3.67
CA ASP A 158 -19.07 -16.11 2.57
C ASP A 158 -19.39 -15.32 1.28
N ASP A 159 -20.63 -14.90 1.09
CA ASP A 159 -21.13 -14.27 -0.12
C ASP A 159 -21.36 -12.75 0.01
N ASP A 160 -21.30 -12.19 1.21
CA ASP A 160 -21.67 -10.78 1.46
C ASP A 160 -20.75 -9.82 0.69
N LEU A 161 -19.46 -10.12 0.57
CA LEU A 161 -18.50 -9.29 -0.17
C LEU A 161 -18.66 -9.41 -1.70
N LYS A 162 -19.58 -10.24 -2.22
CA LYS A 162 -19.87 -10.26 -3.66
C LYS A 162 -20.41 -8.91 -4.16
N ALA A 163 -21.13 -8.17 -3.30
CA ALA A 163 -21.60 -6.81 -3.59
C ALA A 163 -20.43 -5.84 -3.87
N CYS A 164 -19.26 -6.09 -3.30
CA CYS A 164 -18.03 -5.33 -3.57
C CYS A 164 -17.29 -5.80 -4.84
N ASN A 165 -17.93 -6.59 -5.71
CA ASN A 165 -17.35 -7.18 -6.92
C ASN A 165 -16.23 -8.20 -6.69
N LEU A 166 -16.09 -8.76 -5.49
CA LEU A 166 -15.07 -9.76 -5.17
C LEU A 166 -15.34 -11.12 -5.84
N GLY A 167 -16.60 -11.42 -6.17
CA GLY A 167 -16.99 -12.70 -6.75
C GLY A 167 -16.65 -13.86 -5.83
N TYR A 168 -16.02 -14.93 -6.35
CA TYR A 168 -15.65 -16.11 -5.58
C TYR A 168 -14.59 -15.81 -4.49
N ARG A 169 -13.89 -14.66 -4.55
CA ARG A 169 -12.87 -14.25 -3.57
C ARG A 169 -13.49 -13.82 -2.25
N SER A 170 -14.79 -13.45 -2.25
CA SER A 170 -15.55 -13.06 -1.05
C SER A 170 -15.33 -14.08 0.08
N LYS A 171 -15.58 -15.36 -0.19
CA LYS A 171 -15.44 -16.43 0.81
C LYS A 171 -14.01 -16.55 1.37
N TYR A 172 -12.98 -16.30 0.55
CA TYR A 172 -11.59 -16.41 1.02
C TYR A 172 -11.23 -15.26 1.96
N VAL A 173 -11.62 -14.02 1.62
CA VAL A 173 -11.40 -12.86 2.48
C VAL A 173 -12.13 -13.02 3.82
N VAL A 174 -13.42 -13.39 3.80
CA VAL A 174 -14.21 -13.61 5.02
C VAL A 174 -13.63 -14.73 5.89
N ARG A 175 -13.26 -15.85 5.28
CA ARG A 175 -12.71 -16.98 6.03
C ARG A 175 -11.33 -16.68 6.61
N THR A 176 -10.50 -15.94 5.90
CA THR A 176 -9.20 -15.48 6.40
C THR A 176 -9.40 -14.52 7.58
N ALA A 177 -10.34 -13.57 7.48
CA ALA A 177 -10.70 -12.69 8.58
C ALA A 177 -11.13 -13.50 9.84
N LYS A 178 -12.02 -14.47 9.68
CA LYS A 178 -12.42 -15.39 10.77
C LYS A 178 -11.25 -16.14 11.39
N SER A 179 -10.32 -16.61 10.57
CA SER A 179 -9.13 -17.31 11.04
C SER A 179 -8.22 -16.40 11.87
N ILE A 180 -8.01 -15.16 11.42
CA ILE A 180 -7.22 -14.18 12.15
C ILE A 180 -7.86 -13.85 13.51
N VAL A 181 -9.16 -13.56 13.53
CA VAL A 181 -9.90 -13.24 14.77
C VAL A 181 -9.91 -14.43 15.73
N SER A 182 -9.92 -15.66 15.22
CA SER A 182 -9.84 -16.89 16.05
C SER A 182 -8.44 -17.21 16.56
N GLY A 183 -7.44 -16.34 16.31
CA GLY A 183 -6.09 -16.48 16.85
C GLY A 183 -5.11 -17.18 15.91
N LEU A 184 -5.41 -17.30 14.61
CA LEU A 184 -4.40 -17.73 13.65
C LEU A 184 -3.27 -16.72 13.63
N SER A 185 -2.07 -17.14 14.05
CA SER A 185 -0.89 -16.29 13.98
C SER A 185 -0.44 -16.13 12.52
N LEU A 186 -0.46 -14.90 12.02
CA LEU A 186 0.06 -14.57 10.68
C LEU A 186 1.59 -14.68 10.59
N ILE A 187 2.27 -14.81 11.73
CA ILE A 187 3.74 -14.96 11.79
C ILE A 187 4.19 -16.35 11.30
N HIS A 188 3.28 -17.31 11.21
CA HIS A 188 3.58 -18.68 10.82
C HIS A 188 3.06 -19.07 9.43
N ILE A 189 2.67 -18.11 8.62
CA ILE A 189 2.32 -18.30 7.19
C ILE A 189 3.55 -17.92 6.32
#